data_4af0c5e5cfdbb4fb99d864492668d2c9
#
_entry.id   4af0c5e5cfdbb4fb99d864492668d2c9
#
_cell.length_a   1.000
_cell.length_b   1.000
_cell.length_c   1.000
_cell.angle_alpha   90.00
_cell.angle_beta   90.00
_cell.angle_gamma   90.00
#
_symmetry.space_group_name_H-M   'P 1'
#
loop_
_entity.id
_entity.type
_entity.pdbx_description
1 polymer ?
#
loop_
_entity_poly.entity_id
_entity_poly.type
_entity_poly.pdbx_seq_one_letter_code
_entity_poly.pdbx_strand_id
1 'polypeptide(L)'
;MLWVAFFASFAVKLPMWPFHTWLPDAHVQAPTGGSVVLAAILLKMGGYGFLRFSLPMFPDASILFQNFIFVISIIGIIYTSLVALMQTDIKKLIAYSSVAHMGFVTLGIFSMNQQGIDGAIFQMISHGIISAALFLLVGVVYDRMHTREIKFYGGLVSRMPNYALFFIFFTMANVGLPGTSGFVGEFLALLGAFQVNKLASIIACLGIVLSACYALWLSRTVIFGTITNSRLLTITDLDGREKLFFFPLIVLTLVLGVIPFLILEISSNSVGLLVSNFVENIE
;
A
#
# COMPACT_ATOMS: atom_id res chain seq x y z
N MET A 1 -14.30 25.95 -4.63
CA MET A 1 -14.58 25.76 -3.17
C MET A 1 -15.04 24.34 -2.85
N LEU A 2 -16.11 23.80 -3.47
CA LEU A 2 -16.62 22.44 -3.17
C LEU A 2 -15.56 21.33 -3.39
N TRP A 3 -14.81 21.39 -4.50
CA TRP A 3 -13.73 20.43 -4.75
C TRP A 3 -12.71 20.35 -3.59
N VAL A 4 -12.32 21.50 -3.02
CA VAL A 4 -11.36 21.53 -1.89
C VAL A 4 -11.97 20.88 -0.64
N ALA A 5 -13.27 21.02 -0.39
CA ALA A 5 -13.93 20.35 0.73
C ALA A 5 -13.95 18.82 0.55
N PHE A 6 -14.26 18.32 -0.65
CA PHE A 6 -14.17 16.90 -0.97
C PHE A 6 -12.73 16.40 -0.89
N PHE A 7 -11.78 17.17 -1.46
CA PHE A 7 -10.36 16.86 -1.38
C PHE A 7 -9.89 16.71 0.06
N ALA A 8 -10.20 17.64 0.95
CA ALA A 8 -9.80 17.57 2.35
C ALA A 8 -10.34 16.29 3.03
N SER A 9 -11.60 15.94 2.78
CA SER A 9 -12.19 14.72 3.33
C SER A 9 -11.50 13.45 2.83
N PHE A 10 -11.26 13.35 1.53
CA PHE A 10 -10.67 12.16 0.92
C PHE A 10 -9.15 12.07 1.17
N ALA A 11 -8.43 13.19 1.21
CA ALA A 11 -7.01 13.26 1.51
C ALA A 11 -6.69 12.80 2.95
N VAL A 12 -7.60 13.04 3.90
CA VAL A 12 -7.49 12.49 5.25
C VAL A 12 -7.69 10.97 5.22
N LYS A 13 -8.72 10.46 4.53
CA LYS A 13 -9.01 9.01 4.47
C LYS A 13 -7.96 8.23 3.70
N LEU A 14 -7.46 8.76 2.58
CA LEU A 14 -6.43 8.14 1.74
C LEU A 14 -5.01 8.48 2.22
N PRO A 15 -4.78 8.78 3.44
CA PRO A 15 -3.71 9.44 4.16
C PRO A 15 -2.65 10.11 3.27
N MET A 16 -3.05 11.16 2.56
CA MET A 16 -2.11 11.96 1.76
C MET A 16 -1.22 12.84 2.67
N TRP A 17 0.00 13.07 2.27
CA TRP A 17 0.82 14.09 2.94
C TRP A 17 0.17 15.48 2.75
N PRO A 18 0.08 16.34 3.80
CA PRO A 18 0.54 16.20 5.19
C PRO A 18 -0.51 15.56 6.15
N PHE A 19 -1.67 15.14 5.68
CA PHE A 19 -2.81 14.68 6.51
C PHE A 19 -2.72 13.20 6.95
N HIS A 20 -1.56 12.57 6.86
CA HIS A 20 -1.35 11.13 7.07
C HIS A 20 -0.98 10.73 8.50
N THR A 21 -0.63 11.68 9.37
CA THR A 21 0.00 11.40 10.69
C THR A 21 -0.86 10.59 11.64
N TRP A 22 -2.17 10.66 11.50
CA TRP A 22 -3.12 9.91 12.32
C TRP A 22 -3.06 8.39 12.08
N LEU A 23 -2.72 7.97 10.85
CA LEU A 23 -2.81 6.58 10.44
C LEU A 23 -1.85 5.65 11.20
N PRO A 24 -0.54 5.94 11.32
CA PRO A 24 0.38 5.09 12.06
C PRO A 24 0.01 4.96 13.54
N ASP A 25 -0.46 6.03 14.17
CA ASP A 25 -0.86 5.99 15.58
C ASP A 25 -2.18 5.24 15.78
N ALA A 26 -3.15 5.41 14.87
CA ALA A 26 -4.38 4.62 14.85
C ALA A 26 -4.09 3.12 14.72
N HIS A 27 -3.18 2.71 13.84
CA HIS A 27 -2.78 1.31 13.68
C HIS A 27 -2.14 0.74 14.94
N VAL A 28 -1.30 1.52 15.63
CA VAL A 28 -0.62 1.08 16.86
C VAL A 28 -1.63 0.82 17.98
N GLN A 29 -2.62 1.67 18.13
CA GLN A 29 -3.63 1.55 19.20
C GLN A 29 -4.72 0.51 18.87
N ALA A 30 -5.01 0.28 17.59
CA ALA A 30 -6.03 -0.66 17.17
C ALA A 30 -5.64 -2.13 17.43
N PRO A 31 -6.58 -2.99 17.81
CA PRO A 31 -6.35 -4.44 17.81
C PRO A 31 -6.02 -4.93 16.39
N THR A 32 -5.46 -6.15 16.26
CA THR A 32 -5.03 -6.70 14.96
C THR A 32 -6.13 -6.67 13.91
N GLY A 33 -7.35 -7.13 14.25
CA GLY A 33 -8.50 -7.10 13.33
C GLY A 33 -8.89 -5.69 12.90
N GLY A 34 -8.87 -4.71 13.82
CA GLY A 34 -9.11 -3.31 13.52
C GLY A 34 -8.09 -2.74 12.53
N SER A 35 -6.81 -3.07 12.71
CA SER A 35 -5.75 -2.66 11.78
C SER A 35 -5.91 -3.29 10.39
N VAL A 36 -6.34 -4.55 10.32
CA VAL A 36 -6.62 -5.23 9.05
C VAL A 36 -7.74 -4.53 8.27
N VAL A 37 -8.87 -4.26 8.92
CA VAL A 37 -10.01 -3.57 8.27
C VAL A 37 -9.62 -2.14 7.86
N LEU A 38 -8.89 -1.42 8.72
CA LEU A 38 -8.43 -0.06 8.45
C LEU A 38 -7.51 -0.04 7.22
N ALA A 39 -6.51 -0.90 7.16
CA ALA A 39 -5.56 -0.96 6.06
C ALA A 39 -6.18 -1.53 4.77
N ALA A 40 -6.97 -2.59 4.86
CA ALA A 40 -7.48 -3.28 3.69
C ALA A 40 -8.61 -2.52 2.98
N ILE A 41 -9.54 -1.91 3.72
CA ILE A 41 -10.78 -1.36 3.17
C ILE A 41 -10.91 0.14 3.38
N LEU A 42 -10.76 0.63 4.61
CA LEU A 42 -11.12 2.02 4.93
C LEU A 42 -10.27 3.05 4.21
N LEU A 43 -8.97 2.79 4.01
CA LEU A 43 -8.11 3.68 3.24
C LEU A 43 -8.60 3.84 1.79
N LYS A 44 -9.08 2.75 1.18
CA LYS A 44 -9.53 2.73 -0.22
C LYS A 44 -10.80 3.52 -0.47
N MET A 45 -11.59 3.75 0.57
CA MET A 45 -12.77 4.62 0.45
C MET A 45 -12.40 6.06 0.07
N GLY A 46 -11.22 6.56 0.45
CA GLY A 46 -10.72 7.87 0.00
C GLY A 46 -10.42 7.88 -1.49
N GLY A 47 -9.73 6.84 -2.02
CA GLY A 47 -9.46 6.68 -3.45
C GLY A 47 -10.73 6.50 -4.27
N TYR A 48 -11.67 5.68 -3.78
CA TYR A 48 -13.00 5.57 -4.38
C TYR A 48 -13.72 6.91 -4.40
N GLY A 49 -13.61 7.70 -3.33
CA GLY A 49 -14.19 9.03 -3.24
C GLY A 49 -13.65 9.98 -4.33
N PHE A 50 -12.36 9.97 -4.58
CA PHE A 50 -11.77 10.74 -5.68
C PHE A 50 -12.30 10.28 -7.04
N LEU A 51 -12.34 8.98 -7.31
CA LEU A 51 -12.80 8.42 -8.58
C LEU A 51 -14.30 8.65 -8.81
N ARG A 52 -15.13 8.51 -7.77
CA ARG A 52 -16.59 8.54 -7.91
C ARG A 52 -17.18 9.93 -7.82
N PHE A 53 -16.57 10.83 -7.03
CA PHE A 53 -17.11 12.16 -6.76
C PHE A 53 -16.22 13.28 -7.30
N SER A 54 -14.92 13.32 -6.93
CA SER A 54 -14.09 14.47 -7.29
C SER A 54 -13.86 14.59 -8.78
N LEU A 55 -13.52 13.48 -9.45
CA LEU A 55 -13.26 13.50 -10.89
C LEU A 55 -14.53 13.79 -11.71
N PRO A 56 -15.66 13.07 -11.54
CA PRO A 56 -16.84 13.29 -12.38
C PRO A 56 -17.59 14.61 -12.11
N MET A 57 -17.63 15.05 -10.84
CA MET A 57 -18.38 16.24 -10.45
C MET A 57 -17.62 17.55 -10.68
N PHE A 58 -16.28 17.50 -10.66
CA PHE A 58 -15.44 18.70 -10.72
C PHE A 58 -14.24 18.47 -11.66
N PRO A 59 -14.44 18.20 -12.96
CA PRO A 59 -13.37 17.91 -13.91
C PRO A 59 -12.36 19.07 -14.01
N ASP A 60 -12.84 20.31 -14.22
CA ASP A 60 -12.00 21.50 -14.37
C ASP A 60 -11.12 21.75 -13.14
N ALA A 61 -11.71 21.63 -11.95
CA ALA A 61 -10.95 21.79 -10.71
C ALA A 61 -9.93 20.68 -10.51
N SER A 62 -10.25 19.45 -10.92
CA SER A 62 -9.34 18.32 -10.83
C SER A 62 -8.13 18.51 -11.75
N ILE A 63 -8.33 19.04 -12.95
CA ILE A 63 -7.25 19.42 -13.89
C ILE A 63 -6.39 20.55 -13.31
N LEU A 64 -7.03 21.61 -12.79
CA LEU A 64 -6.35 22.75 -12.20
C LEU A 64 -5.41 22.34 -11.06
N PHE A 65 -5.86 21.41 -10.20
CA PHE A 65 -5.09 20.96 -9.05
C PHE A 65 -4.23 19.71 -9.32
N GLN A 66 -4.18 19.18 -10.54
CA GLN A 66 -3.41 17.98 -10.90
C GLN A 66 -1.94 18.06 -10.49
N ASN A 67 -1.25 19.14 -10.88
CA ASN A 67 0.16 19.32 -10.56
C ASN A 67 0.39 19.43 -9.06
N PHE A 68 -0.49 20.10 -8.33
CA PHE A 68 -0.43 20.19 -6.88
C PHE A 68 -0.54 18.80 -6.22
N ILE A 69 -1.47 17.97 -6.71
CA ILE A 69 -1.62 16.62 -6.18
C ILE A 69 -0.43 15.74 -6.53
N PHE A 70 0.15 15.87 -7.71
CA PHE A 70 1.39 15.17 -8.07
C PHE A 70 2.51 15.50 -7.11
N VAL A 71 2.72 16.77 -6.79
CA VAL A 71 3.75 17.19 -5.82
C VAL A 71 3.50 16.58 -4.44
N ILE A 72 2.29 16.68 -3.92
CA ILE A 72 1.93 16.11 -2.61
C ILE A 72 2.10 14.59 -2.60
N SER A 73 1.71 13.91 -3.67
CA SER A 73 1.84 12.45 -3.80
C SER A 73 3.30 12.03 -3.80
N ILE A 74 4.16 12.72 -4.54
CA ILE A 74 5.61 12.44 -4.58
C ILE A 74 6.25 12.68 -3.22
N ILE A 75 5.93 13.80 -2.56
CA ILE A 75 6.40 14.08 -1.20
C ILE A 75 5.93 12.94 -0.27
N GLY A 76 4.66 12.55 -0.37
CA GLY A 76 4.11 11.42 0.39
C GLY A 76 4.91 10.13 0.17
N ILE A 77 5.17 9.74 -1.07
CA ILE A 77 5.93 8.54 -1.42
C ILE A 77 7.33 8.57 -0.80
N ILE A 78 8.09 9.63 -1.04
CA ILE A 78 9.50 9.71 -0.61
C ILE A 78 9.61 9.91 0.90
N TYR A 79 8.91 10.91 1.44
CA TYR A 79 8.98 11.26 2.84
C TYR A 79 8.55 10.09 3.74
N THR A 80 7.40 9.49 3.46
CA THR A 80 6.90 8.41 4.33
C THR A 80 7.70 7.12 4.21
N SER A 81 8.32 6.85 3.05
CA SER A 81 9.28 5.75 2.89
C SER A 81 10.54 5.95 3.73
N LEU A 82 11.08 7.17 3.77
CA LEU A 82 12.22 7.50 4.64
C LEU A 82 11.85 7.42 6.11
N VAL A 83 10.66 7.89 6.48
CA VAL A 83 10.14 7.76 7.85
C VAL A 83 9.95 6.29 8.23
N ALA A 84 9.46 5.45 7.32
CA ALA A 84 9.31 4.01 7.54
C ALA A 84 10.64 3.34 7.89
N LEU A 85 11.73 3.69 7.20
CA LEU A 85 13.09 3.19 7.48
C LEU A 85 13.56 3.47 8.92
N MET A 86 13.11 4.55 9.53
CA MET A 86 13.53 4.99 10.86
C MET A 86 12.63 4.47 11.99
N GLN A 87 11.58 3.70 11.67
CA GLN A 87 10.67 3.20 12.67
C GLN A 87 11.27 2.07 13.50
N THR A 88 10.98 2.08 14.80
CA THR A 88 11.37 1.03 15.76
C THR A 88 10.25 0.02 16.02
N ASP A 89 9.02 0.33 15.64
CA ASP A 89 7.82 -0.50 15.78
C ASP A 89 7.44 -1.09 14.42
N ILE A 90 7.31 -2.44 14.33
CA ILE A 90 6.96 -3.16 13.09
C ILE A 90 5.63 -2.65 12.53
N LYS A 91 4.64 -2.41 13.41
CA LYS A 91 3.31 -1.99 13.01
C LYS A 91 3.30 -0.56 12.46
N LYS A 92 4.10 0.35 13.05
CA LYS A 92 4.32 1.71 12.52
C LYS A 92 5.00 1.69 11.16
N LEU A 93 6.02 0.84 10.99
CA LEU A 93 6.72 0.72 9.72
C LEU A 93 5.76 0.33 8.59
N ILE A 94 4.95 -0.72 8.80
CA ILE A 94 3.96 -1.18 7.82
C ILE A 94 2.88 -0.11 7.58
N ALA A 95 2.48 0.65 8.59
CA ALA A 95 1.53 1.74 8.42
C ALA A 95 2.10 2.88 7.55
N TYR A 96 3.35 3.29 7.77
CA TYR A 96 4.01 4.30 6.92
C TYR A 96 4.23 3.80 5.49
N SER A 97 4.56 2.51 5.30
CA SER A 97 4.65 1.95 3.95
C SER A 97 3.31 2.04 3.22
N SER A 98 2.18 1.84 3.92
CA SER A 98 0.85 1.99 3.34
C SER A 98 0.58 3.42 2.85
N VAL A 99 1.06 4.45 3.57
CA VAL A 99 0.95 5.85 3.11
C VAL A 99 1.72 6.06 1.82
N ALA A 100 2.94 5.51 1.71
CA ALA A 100 3.74 5.59 0.48
C ALA A 100 3.01 4.94 -0.71
N HIS A 101 2.45 3.74 -0.54
CA HIS A 101 1.70 3.04 -1.59
C HIS A 101 0.42 3.80 -2.00
N MET A 102 -0.25 4.47 -1.05
CA MET A 102 -1.39 5.32 -1.40
C MET A 102 -0.98 6.57 -2.19
N GLY A 103 0.26 7.03 -2.07
CA GLY A 103 0.84 8.06 -2.93
C GLY A 103 0.88 7.66 -4.42
N PHE A 104 1.18 6.40 -4.75
CA PHE A 104 1.07 5.90 -6.12
C PHE A 104 -0.38 5.84 -6.59
N VAL A 105 -1.32 5.51 -5.70
CA VAL A 105 -2.75 5.52 -6.02
C VAL A 105 -3.21 6.92 -6.40
N THR A 106 -2.87 7.95 -5.60
CA THR A 106 -3.26 9.35 -5.92
C THR A 106 -2.61 9.85 -7.19
N LEU A 107 -1.35 9.49 -7.42
CA LEU A 107 -0.63 9.84 -8.65
C LEU A 107 -1.31 9.20 -9.88
N GLY A 108 -1.72 7.93 -9.79
CA GLY A 108 -2.46 7.24 -10.84
C GLY A 108 -3.86 7.81 -11.07
N ILE A 109 -4.65 8.10 -10.02
CA ILE A 109 -5.98 8.68 -10.15
C ILE A 109 -5.93 10.03 -10.89
N PHE A 110 -5.03 10.91 -10.48
CA PHE A 110 -4.91 12.26 -11.03
C PHE A 110 -4.05 12.34 -12.30
N SER A 111 -3.57 11.22 -12.84
CA SER A 111 -3.07 11.17 -14.22
C SER A 111 -4.20 11.31 -15.25
N MET A 112 -5.45 11.05 -14.86
CA MET A 112 -6.68 11.22 -15.66
C MET A 112 -6.63 10.51 -17.01
N ASN A 113 -5.86 9.45 -17.11
CA ASN A 113 -5.79 8.57 -18.27
C ASN A 113 -6.15 7.14 -17.87
N GLN A 114 -6.51 6.33 -18.87
CA GLN A 114 -6.96 4.95 -18.68
C GLN A 114 -5.97 4.13 -17.84
N GLN A 115 -4.70 4.18 -18.20
CA GLN A 115 -3.67 3.34 -17.59
C GLN A 115 -3.42 3.70 -16.12
N GLY A 116 -3.38 4.99 -15.80
CA GLY A 116 -3.14 5.45 -14.43
C GLY A 116 -4.32 5.17 -13.50
N ILE A 117 -5.55 5.36 -13.98
CA ILE A 117 -6.75 5.09 -13.19
C ILE A 117 -6.91 3.57 -12.98
N ASP A 118 -6.73 2.77 -14.01
CA ASP A 118 -6.75 1.31 -13.91
C ASP A 118 -5.66 0.80 -12.94
N GLY A 119 -4.44 1.37 -13.03
CA GLY A 119 -3.36 1.10 -12.12
C GLY A 119 -3.69 1.46 -10.67
N ALA A 120 -4.32 2.61 -10.45
CA ALA A 120 -4.73 3.06 -9.12
C ALA A 120 -5.80 2.15 -8.50
N ILE A 121 -6.81 1.73 -9.28
CA ILE A 121 -7.85 0.79 -8.84
C ILE A 121 -7.19 -0.55 -8.48
N PHE A 122 -6.34 -1.06 -9.36
CA PHE A 122 -5.63 -2.31 -9.15
C PHE A 122 -4.74 -2.25 -7.90
N GLN A 123 -3.99 -1.14 -7.71
CA GLN A 123 -3.14 -0.94 -6.54
C GLN A 123 -3.95 -0.87 -5.25
N MET A 124 -5.13 -0.26 -5.24
CA MET A 124 -6.01 -0.26 -4.08
C MET A 124 -6.40 -1.67 -3.67
N ILE A 125 -6.77 -2.54 -4.60
CA ILE A 125 -7.15 -3.93 -4.34
C ILE A 125 -5.95 -4.74 -3.87
N SER A 126 -4.84 -4.68 -4.62
CA SER A 126 -3.60 -5.38 -4.31
C SER A 126 -3.05 -5.02 -2.93
N HIS A 127 -2.90 -3.72 -2.66
CA HIS A 127 -2.46 -3.24 -1.35
C HIS A 127 -3.43 -3.70 -0.23
N GLY A 128 -4.73 -3.79 -0.51
CA GLY A 128 -5.71 -4.31 0.46
C GLY A 128 -5.36 -5.73 0.92
N ILE A 129 -5.05 -6.61 -0.01
CA ILE A 129 -4.71 -8.02 0.26
C ILE A 129 -3.34 -8.11 0.97
N ILE A 130 -2.32 -7.44 0.44
CA ILE A 130 -0.96 -7.50 0.95
C ILE A 130 -0.86 -6.88 2.36
N SER A 131 -1.46 -5.69 2.56
CA SER A 131 -1.42 -5.03 3.87
C SER A 131 -2.20 -5.79 4.94
N ALA A 132 -3.36 -6.39 4.57
CA ALA A 132 -4.10 -7.26 5.47
C ALA A 132 -3.22 -8.42 5.97
N ALA A 133 -2.52 -9.09 5.04
CA ALA A 133 -1.62 -10.19 5.38
C ALA A 133 -0.46 -9.75 6.28
N LEU A 134 0.18 -8.62 5.98
CA LEU A 134 1.28 -8.09 6.80
C LEU A 134 0.81 -7.73 8.22
N PHE A 135 -0.35 -7.06 8.38
CA PHE A 135 -0.89 -6.77 9.71
C PHE A 135 -1.31 -8.02 10.48
N LEU A 136 -1.84 -9.04 9.80
CA LEU A 136 -2.11 -10.35 10.43
C LEU A 136 -0.81 -11.02 10.89
N LEU A 137 0.25 -11.01 10.09
CA LEU A 137 1.56 -11.55 10.47
C LEU A 137 2.14 -10.83 11.69
N VAL A 138 2.05 -9.50 11.74
CA VAL A 138 2.46 -8.75 12.94
C VAL A 138 1.59 -9.11 14.14
N GLY A 139 0.29 -9.34 13.94
CA GLY A 139 -0.62 -9.80 14.99
C GLY A 139 -0.20 -11.14 15.58
N VAL A 140 0.13 -12.11 14.73
CA VAL A 140 0.60 -13.45 15.14
C VAL A 140 1.80 -13.38 16.10
N VAL A 141 2.79 -12.56 15.77
CA VAL A 141 4.01 -12.43 16.61
C VAL A 141 3.70 -11.62 17.86
N TYR A 142 2.86 -10.60 17.74
CA TYR A 142 2.43 -9.78 18.89
C TYR A 142 1.63 -10.60 19.91
N ASP A 143 0.73 -11.47 19.48
CA ASP A 143 -0.07 -12.31 20.38
C ASP A 143 0.79 -13.30 21.17
N ARG A 144 1.95 -13.71 20.62
CA ARG A 144 2.89 -14.62 21.28
C ARG A 144 3.88 -13.88 22.21
N MET A 145 4.34 -12.70 21.82
CA MET A 145 5.45 -12.01 22.49
C MET A 145 5.07 -10.71 23.20
N HIS A 146 3.86 -10.17 22.93
CA HIS A 146 3.33 -8.91 23.50
C HIS A 146 4.24 -7.70 23.30
N THR A 147 5.10 -7.72 22.27
CA THR A 147 5.96 -6.61 21.89
C THR A 147 5.95 -6.40 20.38
N ARG A 148 6.21 -5.18 19.92
CA ARG A 148 6.26 -4.81 18.50
C ARG A 148 7.60 -4.20 18.13
N GLU A 149 8.53 -4.11 19.07
CA GLU A 149 9.84 -3.53 18.84
C GLU A 149 10.66 -4.41 17.91
N ILE A 150 11.15 -3.84 16.81
CA ILE A 150 11.92 -4.55 15.79
C ILE A 150 13.19 -5.18 16.40
N LYS A 151 13.86 -4.45 17.31
CA LYS A 151 15.08 -4.91 17.96
C LYS A 151 14.90 -6.11 18.89
N PHE A 152 13.67 -6.37 19.34
CA PHE A 152 13.34 -7.52 20.16
C PHE A 152 13.45 -8.83 19.38
N TYR A 153 13.18 -8.77 18.07
CA TYR A 153 13.15 -9.92 17.18
C TYR A 153 14.51 -10.11 16.48
N GLY A 154 14.78 -11.35 16.07
CA GLY A 154 15.95 -11.73 15.29
C GLY A 154 15.99 -13.23 15.14
N GLY A 155 16.32 -13.73 13.95
CA GLY A 155 16.48 -15.15 13.71
C GLY A 155 15.19 -15.97 13.78
N LEU A 156 14.01 -15.36 13.57
CA LEU A 156 12.73 -16.07 13.64
C LEU A 156 12.66 -17.25 12.68
N VAL A 157 13.38 -17.23 11.57
CA VAL A 157 13.41 -18.33 10.59
C VAL A 157 13.78 -19.67 11.21
N SER A 158 14.63 -19.69 12.24
CA SER A 158 15.08 -20.91 12.90
C SER A 158 14.01 -21.56 13.80
N ARG A 159 13.03 -20.79 14.26
CA ARG A 159 11.96 -21.25 15.16
C ARG A 159 10.59 -21.27 14.48
N MET A 160 10.36 -20.33 13.59
CA MET A 160 9.09 -20.15 12.88
C MET A 160 9.29 -20.15 11.35
N PRO A 161 9.70 -21.27 10.74
CA PRO A 161 10.00 -21.30 9.30
C PRO A 161 8.77 -21.02 8.42
N ASN A 162 7.59 -21.49 8.79
CA ASN A 162 6.37 -21.18 8.03
C ASN A 162 6.02 -19.69 8.12
N TYR A 163 6.10 -19.10 9.30
CA TYR A 163 5.92 -17.66 9.48
C TYR A 163 6.91 -16.87 8.62
N ALA A 164 8.18 -17.25 8.65
CA ALA A 164 9.23 -16.59 7.87
C ALA A 164 8.93 -16.63 6.37
N LEU A 165 8.47 -17.77 5.85
CA LEU A 165 8.09 -17.91 4.44
C LEU A 165 6.95 -16.94 4.07
N PHE A 166 5.88 -16.90 4.85
CA PHE A 166 4.74 -16.00 4.59
C PHE A 166 5.16 -14.53 4.73
N PHE A 167 5.96 -14.20 5.74
CA PHE A 167 6.42 -12.83 5.96
C PHE A 167 7.29 -12.34 4.80
N ILE A 168 8.25 -13.14 4.34
CA ILE A 168 9.10 -12.80 3.19
C ILE A 168 8.25 -12.68 1.92
N PHE A 169 7.32 -13.59 1.68
CA PHE A 169 6.44 -13.53 0.52
C PHE A 169 5.67 -12.21 0.46
N PHE A 170 4.98 -11.85 1.54
CA PHE A 170 4.17 -10.62 1.55
C PHE A 170 5.02 -9.34 1.60
N THR A 171 6.20 -9.37 2.20
CA THR A 171 7.13 -8.24 2.13
C THR A 171 7.66 -8.04 0.71
N MET A 172 7.98 -9.10 -0.03
CA MET A 172 8.38 -9.02 -1.44
C MET A 172 7.22 -8.55 -2.32
N ALA A 173 6.00 -9.03 -2.06
CA ALA A 173 4.80 -8.56 -2.75
C ALA A 173 4.53 -7.07 -2.49
N ASN A 174 4.81 -6.58 -1.27
CA ASN A 174 4.70 -5.17 -0.90
C ASN A 174 5.75 -4.28 -1.59
N VAL A 175 6.93 -4.81 -1.88
CA VAL A 175 7.97 -4.12 -2.68
C VAL A 175 7.58 -4.01 -4.15
N GLY A 176 6.63 -4.84 -4.61
CA GLY A 176 6.27 -4.92 -6.02
C GLY A 176 7.16 -5.88 -6.81
N LEU A 177 7.40 -7.08 -6.27
CA LEU A 177 8.11 -8.12 -7.03
C LEU A 177 7.29 -8.52 -8.27
N PRO A 178 7.89 -8.55 -9.49
CA PRO A 178 7.21 -9.04 -10.69
C PRO A 178 6.60 -10.44 -10.49
N GLY A 179 5.35 -10.62 -10.93
CA GLY A 179 4.56 -11.82 -10.66
C GLY A 179 3.67 -11.74 -9.42
N THR A 180 3.76 -10.65 -8.65
CA THR A 180 2.82 -10.34 -7.57
C THR A 180 1.91 -9.18 -7.94
N SER A 181 0.75 -9.12 -7.30
CA SER A 181 -0.25 -8.07 -7.60
C SER A 181 0.25 -6.65 -7.31
N GLY A 182 1.17 -6.44 -6.34
CA GLY A 182 1.73 -5.13 -6.02
C GLY A 182 2.45 -4.48 -7.20
N PHE A 183 3.21 -5.27 -7.95
CA PHE A 183 3.93 -4.78 -9.13
C PHE A 183 3.01 -4.18 -10.19
N VAL A 184 1.92 -4.89 -10.51
CA VAL A 184 1.01 -4.49 -11.60
C VAL A 184 0.38 -3.12 -11.33
N GLY A 185 -0.13 -2.91 -10.12
CA GLY A 185 -0.78 -1.66 -9.74
C GLY A 185 0.16 -0.46 -9.76
N GLU A 186 1.34 -0.59 -9.15
CA GLU A 186 2.33 0.49 -9.11
C GLU A 186 2.90 0.80 -10.49
N PHE A 187 3.19 -0.23 -11.28
CA PHE A 187 3.71 -0.06 -12.64
C PHE A 187 2.72 0.68 -13.54
N LEU A 188 1.44 0.29 -13.55
CA LEU A 188 0.42 0.95 -14.34
C LEU A 188 0.17 2.40 -13.87
N ALA A 189 0.13 2.64 -12.57
CA ALA A 189 -0.02 3.98 -12.02
C ALA A 189 1.13 4.91 -12.42
N LEU A 190 2.39 4.42 -12.36
CA LEU A 190 3.56 5.14 -12.82
C LEU A 190 3.56 5.37 -14.34
N LEU A 191 3.14 4.38 -15.11
CA LEU A 191 3.05 4.49 -16.56
C LEU A 191 2.03 5.55 -16.97
N GLY A 192 0.86 5.57 -16.32
CA GLY A 192 -0.14 6.61 -16.52
C GLY A 192 0.38 8.01 -16.14
N ALA A 193 1.04 8.14 -15.01
CA ALA A 193 1.66 9.39 -14.59
C ALA A 193 2.78 9.85 -15.54
N PHE A 194 3.56 8.91 -16.10
CA PHE A 194 4.64 9.21 -17.05
C PHE A 194 4.14 9.86 -18.35
N GLN A 195 2.96 9.48 -18.81
CA GLN A 195 2.34 10.07 -20.00
C GLN A 195 1.99 11.55 -19.78
N VAL A 196 1.63 11.93 -18.56
CA VAL A 196 1.23 13.30 -18.21
C VAL A 196 2.43 14.13 -17.77
N ASN A 197 3.24 13.63 -16.86
CA ASN A 197 4.39 14.33 -16.30
C ASN A 197 5.56 13.36 -16.06
N LYS A 198 6.50 13.36 -17.01
CA LYS A 198 7.68 12.49 -16.97
C LYS A 198 8.54 12.70 -15.73
N LEU A 199 8.74 13.97 -15.32
CA LEU A 199 9.56 14.30 -14.17
C LEU A 199 8.94 13.77 -12.88
N ALA A 200 7.63 13.96 -12.70
CA ALA A 200 6.89 13.47 -11.56
C ALA A 200 7.00 11.94 -11.42
N SER A 201 6.83 11.21 -12.52
CA SER A 201 6.93 9.76 -12.53
C SER A 201 8.35 9.26 -12.23
N ILE A 202 9.39 9.89 -12.82
CA ILE A 202 10.78 9.52 -12.54
C ILE A 202 11.12 9.72 -11.06
N ILE A 203 10.69 10.80 -10.45
CA ILE A 203 10.92 11.03 -9.01
C ILE A 203 10.12 10.03 -8.17
N ALA A 204 8.87 9.72 -8.55
CA ALA A 204 8.07 8.71 -7.86
C ALA A 204 8.70 7.30 -7.92
N CYS A 205 9.42 6.95 -8.99
CA CYS A 205 10.14 5.67 -9.08
C CYS A 205 11.18 5.48 -7.96
N LEU A 206 11.73 6.54 -7.38
CA LEU A 206 12.59 6.44 -6.20
C LEU A 206 11.86 5.79 -5.01
N GLY A 207 10.54 5.93 -4.95
CA GLY A 207 9.72 5.26 -3.95
C GLY A 207 9.82 3.74 -3.98
N ILE A 208 9.93 3.13 -5.17
CA ILE A 208 10.12 1.68 -5.32
C ILE A 208 11.46 1.25 -4.71
N VAL A 209 12.52 2.02 -4.96
CA VAL A 209 13.85 1.73 -4.37
C VAL A 209 13.79 1.85 -2.85
N LEU A 210 13.15 2.88 -2.33
CA LEU A 210 12.99 3.09 -0.89
C LEU A 210 12.11 2.00 -0.26
N SER A 211 11.07 1.54 -0.97
CA SER A 211 10.22 0.43 -0.50
C SER A 211 11.03 -0.86 -0.34
N ALA A 212 11.89 -1.17 -1.29
CA ALA A 212 12.83 -2.29 -1.18
C ALA A 212 13.78 -2.12 0.01
N CYS A 213 14.30 -0.93 0.25
CA CYS A 213 15.21 -0.66 1.36
C CYS A 213 14.56 -0.96 2.72
N TYR A 214 13.39 -0.40 3.03
CA TYR A 214 12.77 -0.64 4.34
C TYR A 214 12.24 -2.08 4.48
N ALA A 215 11.73 -2.68 3.41
CA ALA A 215 11.21 -4.04 3.46
C ALA A 215 12.32 -5.09 3.65
N LEU A 216 13.44 -4.95 2.94
CA LEU A 216 14.59 -5.82 3.09
C LEU A 216 15.27 -5.62 4.46
N TRP A 217 15.37 -4.37 4.93
CA TRP A 217 15.88 -4.07 6.26
C TRP A 217 15.02 -4.72 7.35
N LEU A 218 13.69 -4.61 7.25
CA LEU A 218 12.77 -5.23 8.19
C LEU A 218 12.90 -6.77 8.16
N SER A 219 12.89 -7.37 6.97
CA SER A 219 13.02 -8.82 6.79
C SER A 219 14.34 -9.34 7.34
N ARG A 220 15.46 -8.63 7.06
CA ARG A 220 16.79 -8.98 7.60
C ARG A 220 16.80 -8.95 9.12
N THR A 221 16.19 -7.93 9.72
CA THR A 221 16.27 -7.73 11.17
C THR A 221 15.35 -8.68 11.94
N VAL A 222 14.14 -8.93 11.43
CA VAL A 222 13.12 -9.72 12.15
C VAL A 222 13.27 -11.22 11.85
N ILE A 223 13.45 -11.59 10.58
CA ILE A 223 13.42 -12.99 10.14
C ILE A 223 14.81 -13.63 10.21
N PHE A 224 15.81 -12.93 9.68
CA PHE A 224 17.17 -13.47 9.59
C PHE A 224 18.04 -13.04 10.79
N GLY A 225 19.25 -13.59 10.86
CA GLY A 225 20.20 -13.31 11.92
C GLY A 225 20.17 -14.36 13.04
N THR A 226 20.84 -14.04 14.14
CA THR A 226 20.90 -14.90 15.32
C THR A 226 19.83 -14.51 16.35
N ILE A 227 19.30 -15.50 17.04
CA ILE A 227 18.36 -15.25 18.16
C ILE A 227 19.15 -14.62 19.30
N THR A 228 18.88 -13.38 19.59
CA THR A 228 19.51 -12.64 20.70
C THR A 228 18.69 -12.70 21.99
N ASN A 229 17.39 -12.89 21.89
CA ASN A 229 16.47 -12.89 23.01
C ASN A 229 16.03 -14.32 23.37
N SER A 230 16.27 -14.73 24.62
CA SER A 230 15.93 -16.07 25.12
C SER A 230 14.41 -16.38 25.03
N ARG A 231 13.54 -15.38 25.11
CA ARG A 231 12.09 -15.57 24.97
C ARG A 231 11.68 -16.09 23.59
N LEU A 232 12.47 -15.82 22.56
CA LEU A 232 12.20 -16.32 21.20
C LEU A 232 12.51 -17.81 21.04
N LEU A 233 13.23 -18.42 21.98
CA LEU A 233 13.53 -19.87 21.94
C LEU A 233 12.29 -20.74 22.17
N THR A 234 11.28 -20.21 22.85
CA THR A 234 10.03 -20.93 23.19
C THR A 234 8.86 -20.58 22.24
N ILE A 235 9.09 -19.71 21.26
CA ILE A 235 8.03 -19.31 20.34
C ILE A 235 7.59 -20.47 19.44
N THR A 236 6.30 -20.64 19.28
CA THR A 236 5.68 -21.67 18.40
C THR A 236 5.42 -21.10 17.01
N ASP A 237 5.59 -21.93 15.98
CA ASP A 237 5.28 -21.56 14.58
C ASP A 237 3.76 -21.44 14.35
N LEU A 238 3.38 -21.09 13.14
CA LEU A 238 1.98 -20.91 12.72
C LEU A 238 1.15 -22.20 12.93
N ASP A 239 0.01 -22.02 13.57
CA ASP A 239 -1.00 -23.06 13.71
C ASP A 239 -1.69 -23.36 12.37
N GLY A 240 -2.37 -24.53 12.28
CA GLY A 240 -3.11 -24.92 11.08
C GLY A 240 -4.19 -23.91 10.68
N ARG A 241 -4.88 -23.32 11.66
CA ARG A 241 -5.89 -22.27 11.45
C ARG A 241 -5.28 -20.98 10.92
N GLU A 242 -4.13 -20.55 11.45
CA GLU A 242 -3.41 -19.37 10.97
C GLU A 242 -2.95 -19.56 9.52
N LYS A 243 -2.38 -20.71 9.17
CA LYS A 243 -2.01 -21.05 7.78
C LYS A 243 -3.19 -20.98 6.82
N LEU A 244 -4.37 -21.42 7.26
CA LEU A 244 -5.58 -21.36 6.46
C LEU A 244 -6.00 -19.93 6.11
N PHE A 245 -5.75 -18.95 6.97
CA PHE A 245 -6.02 -17.53 6.66
C PHE A 245 -5.02 -16.92 5.66
N PHE A 246 -3.76 -17.34 5.71
CA PHE A 246 -2.74 -16.79 4.80
C PHE A 246 -2.79 -17.41 3.40
N PHE A 247 -3.19 -18.67 3.29
CA PHE A 247 -3.21 -19.37 2.01
C PHE A 247 -4.03 -18.67 0.93
N PRO A 248 -5.31 -18.29 1.15
CA PRO A 248 -6.08 -17.59 0.14
C PRO A 248 -5.48 -16.20 -0.22
N LEU A 249 -4.84 -15.51 0.73
CA LEU A 249 -4.20 -14.22 0.45
C LEU A 249 -2.98 -14.39 -0.46
N ILE A 250 -2.18 -15.46 -0.30
CA ILE A 250 -1.08 -15.80 -1.22
C ILE A 250 -1.63 -16.09 -2.60
N VAL A 251 -2.63 -16.97 -2.69
CA VAL A 251 -3.24 -17.35 -3.97
C VAL A 251 -3.77 -16.12 -4.70
N LEU A 252 -4.51 -15.25 -4.01
CA LEU A 252 -5.01 -14.01 -4.60
C LEU A 252 -3.88 -13.08 -5.06
N THR A 253 -2.82 -12.92 -4.26
CA THR A 253 -1.68 -12.07 -4.63
C THR A 253 -0.97 -12.58 -5.88
N LEU A 254 -0.80 -13.90 -6.03
CA LEU A 254 -0.19 -14.52 -7.20
C LEU A 254 -1.12 -14.49 -8.42
N VAL A 255 -2.38 -14.89 -8.25
CA VAL A 255 -3.35 -14.91 -9.34
C VAL A 255 -3.50 -13.51 -9.95
N LEU A 256 -3.69 -12.49 -9.11
CA LEU A 256 -3.80 -11.11 -9.59
C LEU A 256 -2.48 -10.58 -10.15
N GLY A 257 -1.34 -11.08 -9.70
CA GLY A 257 -0.04 -10.70 -10.25
C GLY A 257 0.24 -11.29 -11.64
N VAL A 258 -0.23 -12.52 -11.90
CA VAL A 258 -0.02 -13.21 -13.18
C VAL A 258 -1.16 -12.95 -14.18
N ILE A 259 -2.39 -12.81 -13.67
CA ILE A 259 -3.62 -12.63 -14.46
C ILE A 259 -4.33 -11.33 -14.06
N PRO A 260 -3.72 -10.15 -14.32
CA PRO A 260 -4.28 -8.87 -13.86
C PRO A 260 -5.57 -8.49 -14.60
N PHE A 261 -5.81 -9.03 -15.78
CA PHE A 261 -6.97 -8.72 -16.59
C PHE A 261 -8.29 -9.09 -15.89
N LEU A 262 -8.30 -10.01 -14.94
CA LEU A 262 -9.51 -10.33 -14.15
C LEU A 262 -10.13 -9.09 -13.46
N ILE A 263 -9.33 -8.14 -13.04
CA ILE A 263 -9.80 -6.88 -12.44
C ILE A 263 -9.89 -5.80 -13.51
N LEU A 264 -8.89 -5.73 -14.40
CA LEU A 264 -8.80 -4.68 -15.41
C LEU A 264 -9.97 -4.71 -16.40
N GLU A 265 -10.44 -5.88 -16.81
CA GLU A 265 -11.63 -6.00 -17.67
C GLU A 265 -12.90 -5.47 -17.00
N ILE A 266 -13.06 -5.70 -15.70
CA ILE A 266 -14.22 -5.21 -14.95
C ILE A 266 -14.22 -3.69 -14.84
N SER A 267 -13.05 -3.07 -14.65
CA SER A 267 -12.91 -1.62 -14.48
C SER A 267 -12.84 -0.85 -15.79
N SER A 268 -12.30 -1.46 -16.85
CA SER A 268 -11.92 -0.78 -18.10
C SER A 268 -13.05 0.02 -18.76
N ASN A 269 -14.26 -0.54 -18.82
CA ASN A 269 -15.40 0.15 -19.43
C ASN A 269 -15.82 1.39 -18.61
N SER A 270 -15.88 1.26 -17.28
CA SER A 270 -16.25 2.37 -16.40
C SER A 270 -15.17 3.46 -16.37
N VAL A 271 -13.91 3.07 -16.42
CA VAL A 271 -12.79 4.00 -16.50
C VAL A 271 -12.73 4.68 -17.85
N GLY A 272 -12.97 3.93 -18.94
CA GLY A 272 -13.05 4.49 -20.30
C GLY A 272 -14.12 5.59 -20.41
N LEU A 273 -15.31 5.36 -19.86
CA LEU A 273 -16.36 6.38 -19.80
C LEU A 273 -15.98 7.59 -18.93
N LEU A 274 -15.27 7.35 -17.84
CA LEU A 274 -14.78 8.46 -17.01
C LEU A 274 -13.77 9.31 -17.78
N VAL A 275 -12.81 8.68 -18.46
CA VAL A 275 -11.76 9.36 -19.23
C VAL A 275 -12.36 10.10 -20.44
N SER A 276 -13.33 9.51 -21.18
CA SER A 276 -13.97 10.18 -22.32
C SER A 276 -14.71 11.45 -21.87
N ASN A 277 -15.43 11.40 -20.75
CA ASN A 277 -16.10 12.57 -20.19
C ASN A 277 -15.09 13.70 -19.79
N PHE A 278 -13.86 13.33 -19.42
CA PHE A 278 -12.81 14.33 -19.19
C PHE A 278 -12.36 15.02 -20.47
N VAL A 279 -12.17 14.24 -21.55
CA VAL A 279 -11.72 14.78 -22.84
C VAL A 279 -12.78 15.72 -23.42
N GLU A 280 -14.06 15.33 -23.39
CA GLU A 280 -15.18 16.15 -23.87
C GLU A 280 -15.36 17.47 -23.10
N ASN A 281 -15.00 17.53 -21.83
CA ASN A 281 -15.09 18.76 -21.04
C ASN A 281 -13.88 19.69 -21.22
N ILE A 282 -12.82 19.26 -21.92
CA ILE A 282 -11.61 20.06 -22.19
C ILE A 282 -11.71 20.74 -23.58
N GLU A 283 -12.46 20.15 -24.52
CA GLU A 283 -12.75 20.74 -25.85
C GLU A 283 -13.87 21.79 -25.75
#